data_45d6014974fb74a84fbf8b2647d1f632
#
_entry.id   45d6014974fb74a84fbf8b2647d1f632
#
_cell.length_a   1.000
_cell.length_b   1.000
_cell.length_c   1.000
_cell.angle_alpha   90.00
_cell.angle_beta   90.00
_cell.angle_gamma   90.00
#
_symmetry.space_group_name_H-M   'P 1'
#
loop_
_entity.id
_entity.type
_entity.pdbx_description
1 polymer ?
#
loop_
_entity_poly.entity_id
_entity_poly.type
_entity_poly.pdbx_seq_one_letter_code
_entity_poly.pdbx_strand_id
1 'polypeptide(L)'
;FKQKTAYEIRLSLVGSEMCIRDSIGDFHYIGHKLLSDHPACAEALAKYRINPGNVGFKDKRDKQFSDIIEIALKYGKPVRIGVNWGSLDQELLTRLMDENAALPQPRETRAVMHEAIVQSATLSAQLAESLGMPRERIILSAKVSAVQDLISCYTLLASRSDYTLHLGLTEAGMGSKGIVASAAAIGILLQQGIGDTIRVSLTPAPGGARTTEVEVAQQILQTMGFRTFVPIVAACPGCGRTTSTTFQELAQDIQAHLISSMPEWRKTYPGVETLNVAVMGCIVNGPGESKHADIGISLPGTGETPAAPVFIDGQKAMTLRGPNIANEFKQLVADYIERRFGQVA
;
A
#
# COMPACT_ATOMS: atom_id res chain seq x y z
N PHE A 1 -13.52 13.66 23.42
CA PHE A 1 -12.89 13.91 22.11
C PHE A 1 -13.40 15.26 21.60
N LYS A 2 -12.57 16.32 21.63
CA LYS A 2 -12.89 17.55 20.89
C LYS A 2 -12.77 17.23 19.40
N GLN A 3 -13.87 17.34 18.69
CA GLN A 3 -13.87 17.26 17.23
C GLN A 3 -13.06 18.44 16.68
N LYS A 4 -12.01 18.13 15.94
CA LYS A 4 -11.26 19.15 15.21
C LYS A 4 -12.11 19.62 14.02
N THR A 5 -12.19 20.92 13.81
CA THR A 5 -12.80 21.49 12.62
C THR A 5 -12.04 21.08 11.35
N ALA A 6 -12.65 21.15 10.18
CA ALA A 6 -11.98 20.88 8.90
C ALA A 6 -10.71 21.75 8.73
N TYR A 7 -10.71 22.96 9.28
CA TYR A 7 -9.57 23.86 9.30
C TYR A 7 -8.47 23.35 10.26
N GLU A 8 -8.82 22.89 11.44
CA GLU A 8 -7.87 22.31 12.42
C GLU A 8 -7.30 20.96 11.93
N ILE A 9 -8.09 20.17 11.18
CA ILE A 9 -7.61 18.96 10.50
C ILE A 9 -6.60 19.35 9.43
N ARG A 10 -6.86 20.37 8.62
CA ARG A 10 -5.91 20.92 7.66
C ARG A 10 -4.63 21.42 8.33
N LEU A 11 -4.73 22.21 9.40
CA LEU A 11 -3.58 22.74 10.14
C LEU A 11 -2.74 21.65 10.81
N SER A 12 -3.34 20.59 11.32
CA SER A 12 -2.58 19.46 11.90
C SER A 12 -1.86 18.61 10.84
N LEU A 13 -2.20 18.79 9.56
CA LEU A 13 -1.55 18.19 8.40
C LEU A 13 -0.55 19.15 7.73
N VAL A 14 -0.55 20.43 8.10
CA VAL A 14 0.32 21.51 7.59
C VAL A 14 1.65 21.55 8.32
N GLY A 15 2.44 20.55 8.16
CA GLY A 15 3.85 20.54 8.58
C GLY A 15 4.70 19.75 7.62
N SER A 16 4.08 19.22 6.60
CA SER A 16 4.69 18.53 5.47
C SER A 16 4.05 19.05 4.21
N GLU A 17 4.72 18.96 3.07
CA GLU A 17 4.27 19.35 1.72
C GLU A 17 2.93 18.69 1.27
N MET A 18 2.00 18.50 2.20
CA MET A 18 0.79 17.70 2.11
C MET A 18 -0.44 18.50 1.73
N CYS A 19 -0.29 19.69 1.19
CA CYS A 19 -1.40 20.44 0.58
C CYS A 19 -2.06 19.70 -0.60
N ILE A 20 -1.54 18.52 -0.99
CA ILE A 20 -2.00 17.73 -2.14
C ILE A 20 -2.55 16.36 -1.70
N ARG A 21 -2.60 16.02 -0.41
CA ARG A 21 -3.13 14.73 0.04
C ARG A 21 -4.58 14.84 0.44
N ASP A 22 -5.40 14.12 -0.29
CA ASP A 22 -6.81 14.01 -0.04
C ASP A 22 -7.10 13.31 1.29
N SER A 23 -7.97 13.90 2.10
CA SER A 23 -8.47 13.29 3.32
C SER A 23 -9.71 12.45 3.05
N ILE A 24 -9.74 11.23 3.58
CA ILE A 24 -10.89 10.33 3.49
C ILE A 24 -11.57 10.27 4.85
N GLY A 25 -12.83 10.66 4.92
CA GLY A 25 -13.63 10.53 6.13
C GLY A 25 -14.09 9.09 6.33
N ASP A 26 -13.79 8.51 7.50
CA ASP A 26 -14.22 7.16 7.87
C ASP A 26 -15.39 7.24 8.84
N PHE A 27 -16.60 7.01 8.32
CA PHE A 27 -17.84 7.24 9.05
C PHE A 27 -18.45 5.94 9.59
N HIS A 28 -18.83 6.02 10.87
CA HIS A 28 -19.53 4.99 11.59
C HIS A 28 -20.72 5.60 12.34
N TYR A 29 -21.76 4.86 12.62
CA TYR A 29 -22.96 5.19 13.42
C TYR A 29 -23.58 6.58 13.18
N ILE A 30 -22.89 7.64 13.60
CA ILE A 30 -23.36 9.02 13.53
C ILE A 30 -22.80 9.81 12.34
N GLY A 31 -22.18 9.13 11.37
CA GLY A 31 -21.54 9.76 10.21
C GLY A 31 -22.46 10.67 9.41
N HIS A 32 -23.72 10.26 9.20
CA HIS A 32 -24.76 11.06 8.56
C HIS A 32 -24.99 12.39 9.28
N LYS A 33 -25.05 12.39 10.63
CA LYS A 33 -25.19 13.60 11.43
C LYS A 33 -23.96 14.50 11.32
N LEU A 34 -22.76 13.93 11.46
CA LEU A 34 -21.51 14.69 11.33
C LEU A 34 -21.42 15.44 10.02
N LEU A 35 -21.76 14.77 8.92
CA LEU A 35 -21.74 15.39 7.59
C LEU A 35 -22.83 16.45 7.40
N SER A 36 -24.01 16.24 8.00
CA SER A 36 -25.11 17.21 7.96
C SER A 36 -24.84 18.44 8.83
N ASP A 37 -24.37 18.23 10.07
CA ASP A 37 -24.14 19.30 11.04
C ASP A 37 -22.88 20.12 10.73
N HIS A 38 -21.95 19.55 9.95
CA HIS A 38 -20.67 20.18 9.58
C HIS A 38 -20.44 20.17 8.05
N PRO A 39 -21.17 20.98 7.28
CA PRO A 39 -21.06 21.04 5.82
C PRO A 39 -19.66 21.33 5.31
N ALA A 40 -18.89 22.17 6.02
CA ALA A 40 -17.50 22.47 5.67
C ALA A 40 -16.59 21.23 5.75
N CYS A 41 -16.87 20.30 6.68
CA CYS A 41 -16.19 19.01 6.73
C CYS A 41 -16.58 18.12 5.54
N ALA A 42 -17.86 18.05 5.21
CA ALA A 42 -18.34 17.30 4.07
C ALA A 42 -17.69 17.77 2.75
N GLU A 43 -17.57 19.09 2.57
CA GLU A 43 -16.96 19.69 1.40
C GLU A 43 -15.44 19.47 1.35
N ALA A 44 -14.74 19.59 2.48
CA ALA A 44 -13.28 19.47 2.56
C ALA A 44 -12.74 18.06 2.35
N LEU A 45 -13.53 17.03 2.62
CA LEU A 45 -13.15 15.64 2.42
C LEU A 45 -13.16 15.28 0.93
N ALA A 46 -12.19 14.52 0.49
CA ALA A 46 -12.11 14.04 -0.88
C ALA A 46 -12.99 12.81 -1.15
N LYS A 47 -13.26 12.02 -0.11
CA LYS A 47 -14.01 10.76 -0.19
C LYS A 47 -14.66 10.42 1.14
N TYR A 48 -15.79 9.71 1.10
CA TYR A 48 -16.40 9.15 2.31
C TYR A 48 -16.27 7.64 2.33
N ARG A 49 -15.83 7.09 3.46
CA ARG A 49 -15.89 5.65 3.72
C ARG A 49 -17.08 5.36 4.59
N ILE A 50 -17.91 4.41 4.16
CA ILE A 50 -19.11 3.95 4.86
C ILE A 50 -18.94 2.46 5.15
N ASN A 51 -19.17 2.05 6.40
CA ASN A 51 -19.30 0.63 6.75
C ASN A 51 -20.77 0.28 6.89
N PRO A 52 -21.35 -0.51 5.97
CA PRO A 52 -22.78 -0.83 6.00
C PRO A 52 -23.24 -1.50 7.30
N GLY A 53 -22.38 -2.29 7.93
CA GLY A 53 -22.67 -2.92 9.22
C GLY A 53 -22.66 -1.97 10.42
N ASN A 54 -22.18 -0.73 10.26
CA ASN A 54 -22.03 0.24 11.34
C ASN A 54 -22.73 1.58 11.10
N VAL A 55 -23.66 1.69 10.15
CA VAL A 55 -24.40 2.95 9.88
C VAL A 55 -25.77 3.02 10.53
N GLY A 56 -26.17 2.04 11.31
CA GLY A 56 -27.45 2.01 12.01
C GLY A 56 -27.84 0.58 12.34
N PHE A 57 -28.96 0.43 13.06
CA PHE A 57 -29.53 -0.86 13.41
C PHE A 57 -30.92 -0.98 12.81
N LYS A 58 -31.22 -2.13 12.22
CA LYS A 58 -32.53 -2.45 11.62
C LYS A 58 -32.96 -1.39 10.61
N ASP A 59 -34.20 -0.95 10.68
CA ASP A 59 -34.85 0.02 9.77
C ASP A 59 -34.12 1.37 9.65
N LYS A 60 -33.26 1.71 10.63
CA LYS A 60 -32.44 2.95 10.60
C LYS A 60 -31.20 2.84 9.73
N ARG A 61 -30.73 1.61 9.43
CA ARG A 61 -29.49 1.38 8.69
C ARG A 61 -29.58 1.96 7.28
N ASP A 62 -30.59 1.59 6.55
CA ASP A 62 -30.75 1.99 5.15
C ASP A 62 -30.98 3.49 5.03
N LYS A 63 -31.72 4.09 5.96
CA LYS A 63 -31.91 5.54 6.02
C LYS A 63 -30.60 6.28 6.26
N GLN A 64 -29.82 5.89 7.26
CA GLN A 64 -28.55 6.56 7.59
C GLN A 64 -27.49 6.36 6.50
N PHE A 65 -27.50 5.21 5.84
CA PHE A 65 -26.69 4.98 4.66
C PHE A 65 -27.10 5.92 3.53
N SER A 66 -28.40 6.01 3.24
CA SER A 66 -28.96 6.90 2.21
C SER A 66 -28.63 8.37 2.47
N ASP A 67 -28.78 8.84 3.72
CA ASP A 67 -28.42 10.21 4.10
C ASP A 67 -26.95 10.54 3.78
N ILE A 68 -26.01 9.59 4.00
CA ILE A 68 -24.60 9.80 3.67
C ILE A 68 -24.38 9.81 2.14
N ILE A 69 -25.08 8.95 1.39
CA ILE A 69 -25.02 8.91 -0.07
C ILE A 69 -25.55 10.23 -0.67
N GLU A 70 -26.68 10.74 -0.17
CA GLU A 70 -27.25 12.01 -0.61
C GLU A 70 -26.28 13.18 -0.37
N ILE A 71 -25.61 13.21 0.79
CA ILE A 71 -24.59 14.22 1.07
C ILE A 71 -23.39 14.07 0.13
N ALA A 72 -22.97 12.82 -0.15
CA ALA A 72 -21.88 12.56 -1.10
C ALA A 72 -22.23 13.05 -2.51
N LEU A 73 -23.46 12.83 -2.96
CA LEU A 73 -23.98 13.35 -4.23
C LEU A 73 -23.98 14.87 -4.26
N LYS A 74 -24.50 15.51 -3.20
CA LYS A 74 -24.54 16.98 -3.06
C LYS A 74 -23.18 17.65 -3.22
N TYR A 75 -22.12 17.04 -2.64
CA TYR A 75 -20.76 17.57 -2.70
C TYR A 75 -19.90 16.92 -3.78
N GLY A 76 -20.46 16.06 -4.63
CA GLY A 76 -19.75 15.39 -5.71
C GLY A 76 -18.63 14.46 -5.23
N LYS A 77 -18.79 13.81 -4.06
CA LYS A 77 -17.75 12.97 -3.46
C LYS A 77 -17.95 11.49 -3.82
N PRO A 78 -16.88 10.77 -4.18
CA PRO A 78 -16.92 9.33 -4.30
C PRO A 78 -17.10 8.68 -2.92
N VAL A 79 -17.63 7.45 -2.90
CA VAL A 79 -17.83 6.69 -1.67
C VAL A 79 -17.09 5.37 -1.72
N ARG A 80 -16.51 4.96 -0.59
CA ARG A 80 -16.01 3.61 -0.41
C ARG A 80 -16.92 2.86 0.56
N ILE A 81 -17.62 1.87 0.04
CA ILE A 81 -18.42 0.93 0.82
C ILE A 81 -17.47 -0.14 1.35
N GLY A 82 -17.22 -0.09 2.66
CA GLY A 82 -16.18 -0.88 3.31
C GLY A 82 -16.77 -1.89 4.28
N VAL A 83 -17.03 -3.12 3.79
CA VAL A 83 -17.46 -4.23 4.63
C VAL A 83 -16.28 -4.82 5.37
N ASN A 84 -16.45 -5.09 6.66
CA ASN A 84 -15.49 -5.80 7.48
C ASN A 84 -16.15 -7.03 8.11
N TRP A 85 -15.42 -8.12 8.18
CA TRP A 85 -15.84 -9.36 8.83
C TRP A 85 -16.39 -9.14 10.25
N GLY A 86 -15.67 -8.40 11.09
CA GLY A 86 -16.05 -8.17 12.48
C GLY A 86 -17.29 -7.30 12.70
N SER A 87 -17.81 -6.69 11.64
CA SER A 87 -19.02 -5.86 11.67
C SER A 87 -19.99 -6.20 10.53
N LEU A 88 -20.02 -7.48 10.15
CA LEU A 88 -20.91 -7.98 9.13
C LEU A 88 -22.39 -7.92 9.60
N ASP A 89 -23.27 -7.68 8.66
CA ASP A 89 -24.71 -7.71 8.88
C ASP A 89 -25.17 -9.11 9.35
N GLN A 90 -25.61 -9.18 10.61
CA GLN A 90 -26.00 -10.42 11.23
C GLN A 90 -27.31 -10.99 10.67
N GLU A 91 -28.23 -10.14 10.20
CA GLU A 91 -29.50 -10.57 9.61
C GLU A 91 -29.23 -11.24 8.26
N LEU A 92 -28.37 -10.62 7.43
CA LEU A 92 -27.93 -11.19 6.16
C LEU A 92 -27.19 -12.53 6.39
N LEU A 93 -26.29 -12.59 7.36
CA LEU A 93 -25.53 -13.80 7.67
C LEU A 93 -26.46 -14.93 8.13
N THR A 94 -27.38 -14.64 9.06
CA THR A 94 -28.35 -15.63 9.57
C THR A 94 -29.19 -16.19 8.43
N ARG A 95 -29.77 -15.33 7.60
CA ARG A 95 -30.56 -15.75 6.44
C ARG A 95 -29.76 -16.68 5.51
N LEU A 96 -28.52 -16.33 5.18
CA LEU A 96 -27.68 -17.17 4.31
C LEU A 96 -27.29 -18.49 4.96
N MET A 97 -27.13 -18.55 6.28
CA MET A 97 -26.88 -19.78 7.03
C MET A 97 -28.12 -20.69 7.02
N ASP A 98 -29.31 -20.14 7.22
CA ASP A 98 -30.57 -20.89 7.18
C ASP A 98 -30.84 -21.43 5.77
N GLU A 99 -30.66 -20.60 4.74
CA GLU A 99 -30.77 -21.02 3.34
C GLU A 99 -29.77 -22.15 3.01
N ASN A 100 -28.54 -22.05 3.51
CA ASN A 100 -27.51 -23.07 3.31
C ASN A 100 -27.85 -24.37 4.02
N ALA A 101 -28.39 -24.32 5.25
CA ALA A 101 -28.80 -25.51 6.00
C ALA A 101 -29.93 -26.28 5.33
N ALA A 102 -30.77 -25.60 4.55
CA ALA A 102 -31.86 -26.19 3.79
C ALA A 102 -31.41 -26.89 2.48
N LEU A 103 -30.16 -26.73 2.08
CA LEU A 103 -29.63 -27.36 0.85
C LEU A 103 -29.44 -28.87 1.06
N PRO A 104 -29.65 -29.72 0.01
CA PRO A 104 -29.33 -31.16 0.07
C PRO A 104 -27.86 -31.47 0.42
N GLN A 105 -26.97 -30.56 0.03
CA GLN A 105 -25.54 -30.60 0.34
C GLN A 105 -25.11 -29.20 0.83
N PRO A 106 -25.20 -28.93 2.12
CA PRO A 106 -24.77 -27.63 2.67
C PRO A 106 -23.29 -27.33 2.39
N ARG A 107 -23.01 -26.11 2.01
CA ARG A 107 -21.63 -25.60 1.86
C ARG A 107 -21.00 -25.43 3.23
N GLU A 108 -19.67 -25.40 3.26
CA GLU A 108 -18.92 -25.08 4.49
C GLU A 108 -19.32 -23.68 5.00
N THR A 109 -19.44 -23.55 6.31
CA THR A 109 -19.77 -22.30 7.01
C THR A 109 -18.92 -21.12 6.51
N ARG A 110 -17.60 -21.36 6.28
CA ARG A 110 -16.66 -20.35 5.80
C ARG A 110 -17.04 -19.82 4.42
N ALA A 111 -17.49 -20.67 3.52
CA ALA A 111 -17.96 -20.28 2.20
C ALA A 111 -19.24 -19.42 2.26
N VAL A 112 -20.16 -19.73 3.19
CA VAL A 112 -21.35 -18.91 3.43
C VAL A 112 -20.98 -17.53 3.99
N MET A 113 -19.98 -17.46 4.84
CA MET A 113 -19.49 -16.19 5.37
C MET A 113 -18.83 -15.33 4.28
N HIS A 114 -18.04 -15.91 3.37
CA HIS A 114 -17.50 -15.19 2.19
C HIS A 114 -18.65 -14.64 1.34
N GLU A 115 -19.67 -15.45 1.11
CA GLU A 115 -20.89 -15.04 0.40
C GLU A 115 -21.55 -13.83 1.07
N ALA A 116 -21.73 -13.88 2.39
CA ALA A 116 -22.34 -12.80 3.15
C ALA A 116 -21.57 -11.47 3.03
N ILE A 117 -20.22 -11.52 3.09
CA ILE A 117 -19.38 -10.34 2.91
C ILE A 117 -19.56 -9.75 1.51
N VAL A 118 -19.52 -10.58 0.47
CA VAL A 118 -19.66 -10.15 -0.91
C VAL A 118 -21.04 -9.60 -1.17
N GLN A 119 -22.09 -10.27 -0.70
CA GLN A 119 -23.47 -9.77 -0.84
C GLN A 119 -23.67 -8.46 -0.08
N SER A 120 -23.15 -8.31 1.13
CA SER A 120 -23.24 -7.06 1.88
C SER A 120 -22.62 -5.89 1.10
N ALA A 121 -21.48 -6.10 0.44
CA ALA A 121 -20.85 -5.08 -0.38
C ALA A 121 -21.66 -4.75 -1.64
N THR A 122 -22.07 -5.75 -2.39
CA THR A 122 -22.80 -5.57 -3.66
C THR A 122 -24.21 -5.00 -3.48
N LEU A 123 -24.96 -5.47 -2.49
CA LEU A 123 -26.29 -4.94 -2.18
C LEU A 123 -26.21 -3.47 -1.74
N SER A 124 -25.20 -3.10 -0.93
CA SER A 124 -25.00 -1.71 -0.53
C SER A 124 -24.60 -0.82 -1.72
N ALA A 125 -23.83 -1.34 -2.67
CA ALA A 125 -23.49 -0.63 -3.89
C ALA A 125 -24.73 -0.40 -4.78
N GLN A 126 -25.57 -1.42 -4.95
CA GLN A 126 -26.83 -1.33 -5.68
C GLN A 126 -27.78 -0.33 -5.05
N LEU A 127 -27.86 -0.29 -3.71
CA LEU A 127 -28.62 0.73 -3.00
C LEU A 127 -28.07 2.14 -3.29
N ALA A 128 -26.74 2.33 -3.26
CA ALA A 128 -26.16 3.63 -3.61
C ALA A 128 -26.45 4.04 -5.06
N GLU A 129 -26.39 3.11 -6.01
CA GLU A 129 -26.78 3.37 -7.41
C GLU A 129 -28.25 3.74 -7.54
N SER A 130 -29.14 3.07 -6.81
CA SER A 130 -30.60 3.38 -6.82
C SER A 130 -30.91 4.78 -6.29
N LEU A 131 -30.01 5.34 -5.45
CA LEU A 131 -30.08 6.71 -4.94
C LEU A 131 -29.43 7.73 -5.90
N GLY A 132 -28.90 7.28 -7.05
CA GLY A 132 -28.30 8.13 -8.07
C GLY A 132 -26.78 8.27 -7.98
N MET A 133 -26.08 7.48 -7.16
CA MET A 133 -24.61 7.49 -7.13
C MET A 133 -24.06 6.86 -8.40
N PRO A 134 -23.24 7.58 -9.20
CA PRO A 134 -22.60 7.01 -10.37
C PRO A 134 -21.69 5.82 -10.01
N ARG A 135 -21.74 4.76 -10.79
CA ARG A 135 -21.01 3.51 -10.55
C ARG A 135 -19.51 3.72 -10.43
N GLU A 136 -18.93 4.58 -11.27
CA GLU A 136 -17.52 4.95 -11.27
C GLU A 136 -17.07 5.72 -10.01
N ARG A 137 -18.01 6.16 -9.20
CA ARG A 137 -17.75 6.81 -7.91
C ARG A 137 -17.93 5.90 -6.70
N ILE A 138 -18.24 4.63 -6.94
CA ILE A 138 -18.40 3.61 -5.89
C ILE A 138 -17.14 2.75 -5.86
N ILE A 139 -16.56 2.62 -4.67
CA ILE A 139 -15.40 1.76 -4.42
C ILE A 139 -15.82 0.71 -3.39
N LEU A 140 -15.53 -0.56 -3.63
CA LEU A 140 -15.85 -1.64 -2.70
C LEU A 140 -14.61 -2.14 -1.95
N SER A 141 -14.79 -2.52 -0.71
CA SER A 141 -13.79 -3.28 0.05
C SER A 141 -14.45 -4.32 0.95
N ALA A 142 -13.92 -5.54 0.91
CA ALA A 142 -14.37 -6.71 1.65
C ALA A 142 -13.21 -7.21 2.54
N LYS A 143 -13.06 -6.63 3.74
CA LYS A 143 -11.89 -6.86 4.58
C LYS A 143 -12.10 -7.97 5.58
N VAL A 144 -11.15 -8.90 5.62
CA VAL A 144 -11.03 -9.99 6.57
C VAL A 144 -9.61 -10.05 7.13
N SER A 145 -9.38 -10.83 8.18
CA SER A 145 -8.09 -10.90 8.87
C SER A 145 -7.17 -12.03 8.37
N ALA A 146 -7.72 -13.02 7.67
CA ALA A 146 -6.95 -14.15 7.14
C ALA A 146 -6.67 -13.98 5.65
N VAL A 147 -5.45 -14.31 5.22
CA VAL A 147 -4.97 -14.18 3.84
C VAL A 147 -5.85 -14.96 2.86
N GLN A 148 -6.12 -16.23 3.15
CA GLN A 148 -6.89 -17.10 2.26
C GLN A 148 -8.36 -16.65 2.11
N ASP A 149 -8.95 -16.15 3.20
CA ASP A 149 -10.30 -15.60 3.17
C ASP A 149 -10.36 -14.32 2.33
N LEU A 150 -9.33 -13.47 2.44
CA LEU A 150 -9.26 -12.26 1.64
C LEU A 150 -9.21 -12.59 0.14
N ILE A 151 -8.34 -13.52 -0.24
CA ILE A 151 -8.22 -13.98 -1.63
C ILE A 151 -9.57 -14.51 -2.12
N SER A 152 -10.22 -15.39 -1.34
CA SER A 152 -11.52 -15.95 -1.71
C SER A 152 -12.60 -14.88 -1.86
N CYS A 153 -12.71 -13.95 -0.90
CA CYS A 153 -13.71 -12.88 -0.94
C CYS A 153 -13.52 -11.96 -2.16
N TYR A 154 -12.28 -11.53 -2.44
CA TYR A 154 -12.05 -10.62 -3.55
C TYR A 154 -12.10 -11.31 -4.92
N THR A 155 -11.70 -12.57 -5.03
CA THR A 155 -11.90 -13.36 -6.25
C THR A 155 -13.39 -13.51 -6.55
N LEU A 156 -14.19 -13.81 -5.53
CA LEU A 156 -15.65 -13.89 -5.68
C LEU A 156 -16.27 -12.54 -6.03
N LEU A 157 -15.85 -11.47 -5.37
CA LEU A 157 -16.34 -10.11 -5.62
C LEU A 157 -16.01 -9.65 -7.05
N ALA A 158 -14.76 -9.85 -7.50
CA ALA A 158 -14.32 -9.51 -8.84
C ALA A 158 -15.02 -10.33 -9.93
N SER A 159 -15.38 -11.59 -9.64
CA SER A 159 -16.14 -12.42 -10.59
C SER A 159 -17.60 -11.99 -10.78
N ARG A 160 -18.14 -11.19 -9.85
CA ARG A 160 -19.55 -10.79 -9.83
C ARG A 160 -19.80 -9.31 -10.10
N SER A 161 -18.76 -8.52 -10.08
CA SER A 161 -18.88 -7.06 -10.25
C SER A 161 -17.62 -6.45 -10.83
N ASP A 162 -17.78 -5.31 -11.46
CA ASP A 162 -16.74 -4.48 -12.07
C ASP A 162 -16.53 -3.15 -11.31
N TYR A 163 -16.97 -3.08 -10.06
CA TYR A 163 -16.67 -1.92 -9.21
C TYR A 163 -15.17 -1.81 -8.92
N THR A 164 -14.72 -0.57 -8.76
CA THR A 164 -13.36 -0.29 -8.23
C THR A 164 -13.15 -0.99 -6.87
N LEU A 165 -12.08 -1.75 -6.74
CA LEU A 165 -11.78 -2.55 -5.56
C LEU A 165 -10.64 -1.96 -4.73
N HIS A 166 -10.88 -1.86 -3.43
CA HIS A 166 -9.88 -1.42 -2.45
C HIS A 166 -9.41 -2.58 -1.59
N LEU A 167 -8.21 -3.08 -1.85
CA LEU A 167 -7.64 -4.24 -1.17
C LEU A 167 -7.06 -3.90 0.21
N GLY A 168 -7.07 -4.85 1.09
CA GLY A 168 -6.34 -4.82 2.37
C GLY A 168 -6.89 -5.78 3.39
N LEU A 169 -6.00 -6.37 4.18
CA LEU A 169 -6.38 -7.08 5.39
C LEU A 169 -6.88 -6.12 6.48
N THR A 170 -7.76 -6.58 7.33
CA THR A 170 -7.97 -5.98 8.65
C THR A 170 -7.20 -6.79 9.69
N GLU A 171 -6.69 -6.12 10.73
CA GLU A 171 -6.02 -6.81 11.86
C GLU A 171 -4.88 -7.74 11.42
N ALA A 172 -4.06 -7.30 10.47
CA ALA A 172 -2.97 -8.11 9.93
C ALA A 172 -1.91 -8.47 10.99
N GLY A 173 -1.79 -7.66 12.05
CA GLY A 173 -0.88 -7.86 13.18
C GLY A 173 0.27 -6.89 13.23
N MET A 174 1.21 -7.16 14.13
CA MET A 174 2.39 -6.31 14.39
C MET A 174 3.60 -6.75 13.56
N GLY A 175 4.49 -5.80 13.31
CA GLY A 175 5.84 -6.05 12.76
C GLY A 175 5.85 -6.93 11.51
N SER A 176 6.81 -7.83 11.42
CA SER A 176 7.02 -8.70 10.25
C SER A 176 5.82 -9.59 9.93
N LYS A 177 5.09 -10.07 10.93
CA LYS A 177 3.89 -10.89 10.72
C LYS A 177 2.82 -10.13 9.93
N GLY A 178 2.55 -8.89 10.32
CA GLY A 178 1.57 -8.05 9.63
C GLY A 178 2.02 -7.66 8.22
N ILE A 179 3.32 -7.39 8.04
CA ILE A 179 3.92 -7.07 6.73
C ILE A 179 3.79 -8.26 5.79
N VAL A 180 4.21 -9.46 6.23
CA VAL A 180 4.16 -10.68 5.43
C VAL A 180 2.72 -11.03 5.04
N ALA A 181 1.78 -10.96 5.99
CA ALA A 181 0.37 -11.25 5.71
C ALA A 181 -0.22 -10.25 4.70
N SER A 182 0.07 -8.96 4.85
CA SER A 182 -0.39 -7.92 3.92
C SER A 182 0.24 -8.09 2.53
N ALA A 183 1.55 -8.35 2.47
CA ALA A 183 2.26 -8.56 1.21
C ALA A 183 1.73 -9.79 0.45
N ALA A 184 1.54 -10.91 1.15
CA ALA A 184 1.00 -12.12 0.54
C ALA A 184 -0.43 -11.91 0.01
N ALA A 185 -1.32 -11.37 0.85
CA ALA A 185 -2.73 -11.18 0.48
C ALA A 185 -2.91 -10.20 -0.69
N ILE A 186 -2.30 -9.03 -0.59
CA ILE A 186 -2.39 -7.98 -1.62
C ILE A 186 -1.65 -8.42 -2.88
N GLY A 187 -0.46 -9.01 -2.73
CA GLY A 187 0.36 -9.43 -3.85
C GLY A 187 -0.31 -10.49 -4.72
N ILE A 188 -0.91 -11.51 -4.11
CA ILE A 188 -1.62 -12.57 -4.86
C ILE A 188 -2.80 -11.99 -5.65
N LEU A 189 -3.59 -11.09 -5.05
CA LEU A 189 -4.72 -10.46 -5.73
C LEU A 189 -4.28 -9.56 -6.88
N LEU A 190 -3.28 -8.71 -6.65
CA LEU A 190 -2.72 -7.85 -7.70
C LEU A 190 -2.14 -8.67 -8.86
N GLN A 191 -1.48 -9.80 -8.57
CA GLN A 191 -0.97 -10.72 -9.60
C GLN A 191 -2.09 -11.33 -10.45
N GLN A 192 -3.30 -11.45 -9.90
CA GLN A 192 -4.50 -11.89 -10.60
C GLN A 192 -5.22 -10.75 -11.34
N GLY A 193 -4.68 -9.52 -11.32
CA GLY A 193 -5.33 -8.34 -11.88
C GLY A 193 -6.51 -7.82 -11.04
N ILE A 194 -6.61 -8.22 -9.78
CA ILE A 194 -7.68 -7.82 -8.87
C ILE A 194 -7.18 -6.70 -7.95
N GLY A 195 -7.85 -5.54 -7.99
CA GLY A 195 -7.63 -4.41 -7.09
C GLY A 195 -7.07 -3.17 -7.77
N ASP A 196 -7.61 -2.02 -7.37
CA ASP A 196 -7.29 -0.70 -7.94
C ASP A 196 -6.58 0.21 -6.94
N THR A 197 -6.88 0.03 -5.66
CA THR A 197 -6.22 0.74 -4.55
C THR A 197 -5.93 -0.23 -3.41
N ILE A 198 -4.90 0.07 -2.62
CA ILE A 198 -4.47 -0.81 -1.53
C ILE A 198 -4.35 -0.05 -0.21
N ARG A 199 -4.51 -0.77 0.89
CA ARG A 199 -4.18 -0.32 2.25
C ARG A 199 -3.50 -1.44 3.02
N VAL A 200 -2.33 -1.16 3.55
CA VAL A 200 -1.70 -1.98 4.59
C VAL A 200 -2.22 -1.55 5.95
N SER A 201 -2.52 -2.49 6.83
CA SER A 201 -3.04 -2.24 8.18
C SER A 201 -2.17 -2.96 9.20
N LEU A 202 -1.29 -2.21 9.85
CA LEU A 202 -0.38 -2.73 10.86
C LEU A 202 -0.77 -2.20 12.24
N THR A 203 -0.58 -3.01 13.27
CA THR A 203 -0.59 -2.54 14.64
C THR A 203 0.78 -1.90 14.92
N PRO A 204 0.86 -0.58 15.14
CA PRO A 204 2.14 0.07 15.41
C PRO A 204 2.70 -0.36 16.76
N ALA A 205 4.01 -0.37 16.89
CA ALA A 205 4.65 -0.40 18.20
C ALA A 205 4.32 0.90 18.95
N PRO A 206 4.32 0.89 20.31
CA PRO A 206 4.17 2.14 21.07
C PRO A 206 5.21 3.19 20.63
N GLY A 207 4.73 4.38 20.23
CA GLY A 207 5.58 5.44 19.67
C GLY A 207 6.05 5.22 18.22
N GLY A 208 5.65 4.12 17.57
CA GLY A 208 6.02 3.82 16.19
C GLY A 208 5.36 4.75 15.16
N ALA A 209 6.04 4.96 14.05
CA ALA A 209 5.56 5.81 12.95
C ALA A 209 4.33 5.21 12.25
N ARG A 210 3.30 6.03 12.03
CA ARG A 210 2.12 5.64 11.26
C ARG A 210 2.39 5.59 9.74
N THR A 211 3.49 6.18 9.28
CA THR A 211 3.93 6.16 7.88
C THR A 211 4.39 4.78 7.41
N THR A 212 4.77 3.88 8.32
CA THR A 212 5.23 2.52 8.00
C THR A 212 4.21 1.74 7.16
N GLU A 213 2.91 1.93 7.37
CA GLU A 213 1.87 1.31 6.54
C GLU A 213 1.95 1.76 5.08
N VAL A 214 2.27 3.03 4.83
CA VAL A 214 2.43 3.58 3.48
C VAL A 214 3.73 3.08 2.84
N GLU A 215 4.82 3.05 3.61
CA GLU A 215 6.12 2.53 3.14
C GLU A 215 6.01 1.06 2.72
N VAL A 216 5.34 0.22 3.52
CA VAL A 216 5.10 -1.19 3.18
C VAL A 216 4.19 -1.31 1.94
N ALA A 217 3.15 -0.49 1.81
CA ALA A 217 2.30 -0.49 0.63
C ALA A 217 3.08 -0.12 -0.64
N GLN A 218 3.95 0.88 -0.56
CA GLN A 218 4.85 1.27 -1.65
C GLN A 218 5.82 0.14 -2.01
N GLN A 219 6.42 -0.52 -1.01
CA GLN A 219 7.32 -1.65 -1.22
C GLN A 219 6.62 -2.85 -1.89
N ILE A 220 5.38 -3.17 -1.51
CA ILE A 220 4.59 -4.21 -2.18
C ILE A 220 4.44 -3.89 -3.67
N LEU A 221 3.97 -2.68 -4.01
CA LEU A 221 3.77 -2.29 -5.40
C LEU A 221 5.06 -2.25 -6.21
N GLN A 222 6.14 -1.78 -5.60
CA GLN A 222 7.44 -1.67 -6.25
C GLN A 222 8.09 -3.03 -6.47
N THR A 223 8.06 -3.91 -5.46
CA THR A 223 8.60 -5.28 -5.56
C THR A 223 7.88 -6.11 -6.61
N MET A 224 6.59 -5.87 -6.80
CA MET A 224 5.78 -6.52 -7.83
C MET A 224 5.89 -5.87 -9.22
N GLY A 225 6.64 -4.78 -9.36
CA GLY A 225 6.83 -4.09 -10.64
C GLY A 225 5.63 -3.27 -11.12
N PHE A 226 4.62 -3.01 -10.26
CA PHE A 226 3.47 -2.21 -10.64
C PHE A 226 3.75 -0.71 -10.61
N ARG A 227 4.63 -0.25 -9.71
CA ARG A 227 4.91 1.17 -9.54
C ARG A 227 6.26 1.39 -8.85
N THR A 228 6.99 2.42 -9.25
CA THR A 228 8.25 2.82 -8.61
C THR A 228 8.03 4.03 -7.70
N PHE A 229 8.71 4.06 -6.56
CA PHE A 229 8.61 5.13 -5.58
C PHE A 229 9.96 5.69 -5.15
N VAL A 230 10.96 4.82 -5.04
CA VAL A 230 12.33 5.17 -4.63
C VAL A 230 13.31 4.27 -5.37
N PRO A 231 14.57 4.68 -5.54
CA PRO A 231 15.60 3.80 -6.08
C PRO A 231 15.74 2.51 -5.27
N ILE A 232 16.04 1.41 -5.97
CA ILE A 232 16.25 0.11 -5.33
C ILE A 232 17.74 -0.09 -5.09
N VAL A 233 18.11 -0.53 -3.89
CA VAL A 233 19.45 -1.00 -3.58
C VAL A 233 19.41 -2.52 -3.38
N ALA A 234 19.96 -3.24 -4.35
CA ALA A 234 20.15 -4.67 -4.24
C ALA A 234 21.46 -4.96 -3.49
N ALA A 235 21.38 -5.75 -2.42
CA ALA A 235 22.54 -6.16 -1.65
C ALA A 235 22.49 -7.68 -1.41
N CYS A 236 23.65 -8.33 -1.36
CA CYS A 236 23.69 -9.74 -1.04
C CYS A 236 23.40 -9.98 0.46
N PRO A 237 22.87 -11.17 0.85
CA PRO A 237 22.57 -11.47 2.24
C PRO A 237 23.82 -11.65 3.12
N GLY A 238 25.01 -11.70 2.53
CA GLY A 238 26.23 -12.13 3.20
C GLY A 238 26.32 -13.65 3.35
N CYS A 239 27.52 -14.19 3.29
CA CYS A 239 27.77 -15.62 3.48
C CYS A 239 29.18 -15.82 4.05
N GLY A 240 29.66 -17.05 4.20
CA GLY A 240 30.98 -17.37 4.71
C GLY A 240 32.17 -16.79 3.90
N ARG A 241 31.90 -16.21 2.71
CA ARG A 241 32.91 -15.49 1.91
C ARG A 241 33.09 -14.03 2.31
N THR A 242 32.24 -13.51 3.18
CA THR A 242 32.25 -12.11 3.59
C THR A 242 32.16 -12.04 5.10
N THR A 243 33.29 -11.85 5.76
CA THR A 243 33.38 -11.74 7.23
C THR A 243 33.34 -10.29 7.72
N SER A 244 33.46 -9.31 6.82
CA SER A 244 33.36 -7.88 7.16
C SER A 244 31.94 -7.38 6.94
N THR A 245 31.53 -6.34 7.67
CA THR A 245 30.24 -5.65 7.55
C THR A 245 30.25 -4.53 6.51
N THR A 246 31.41 -4.27 5.90
CA THR A 246 31.64 -3.10 5.01
C THR A 246 30.60 -2.98 3.88
N PHE A 247 30.22 -4.11 3.25
CA PHE A 247 29.24 -4.07 2.17
C PHE A 247 27.81 -3.79 2.70
N GLN A 248 27.49 -4.26 3.90
CA GLN A 248 26.20 -4.01 4.56
C GLN A 248 26.09 -2.54 4.95
N GLU A 249 27.16 -1.99 5.53
CA GLU A 249 27.25 -0.57 5.90
C GLU A 249 27.12 0.32 4.66
N LEU A 250 27.87 -0.01 3.59
CA LEU A 250 27.77 0.72 2.32
C LEU A 250 26.37 0.63 1.71
N ALA A 251 25.77 -0.55 1.68
CA ALA A 251 24.43 -0.73 1.15
C ALA A 251 23.39 0.08 1.95
N GLN A 252 23.48 0.05 3.27
CA GLN A 252 22.62 0.83 4.17
C GLN A 252 22.81 2.33 3.96
N ASP A 253 24.04 2.79 3.87
CA ASP A 253 24.38 4.19 3.64
C ASP A 253 23.86 4.70 2.30
N ILE A 254 24.05 3.91 1.22
CA ILE A 254 23.53 4.24 -0.11
C ILE A 254 21.98 4.30 -0.05
N GLN A 255 21.34 3.29 0.52
CA GLN A 255 19.89 3.26 0.63
C GLN A 255 19.34 4.46 1.41
N ALA A 256 19.94 4.80 2.55
CA ALA A 256 19.55 5.94 3.36
C ALA A 256 19.74 7.26 2.58
N HIS A 257 20.86 7.42 1.87
CA HIS A 257 21.14 8.58 1.04
C HIS A 257 20.11 8.74 -0.09
N LEU A 258 19.84 7.66 -0.85
CA LEU A 258 18.86 7.68 -1.94
C LEU A 258 17.46 8.05 -1.43
N ILE A 259 17.00 7.44 -0.33
CA ILE A 259 15.68 7.74 0.26
C ILE A 259 15.60 9.20 0.75
N SER A 260 16.62 9.68 1.46
CA SER A 260 16.63 11.04 2.01
C SER A 260 16.71 12.12 0.93
N SER A 261 17.30 11.81 -0.22
CA SER A 261 17.42 12.74 -1.35
C SER A 261 16.19 12.79 -2.26
N MET A 262 15.30 11.80 -2.17
CA MET A 262 14.11 11.69 -3.04
C MET A 262 13.19 12.92 -3.06
N PRO A 263 12.91 13.62 -1.94
CA PRO A 263 12.04 14.79 -1.96
C PRO A 263 12.56 15.90 -2.89
N GLU A 264 13.88 16.09 -2.96
CA GLU A 264 14.51 17.06 -3.84
C GLU A 264 14.71 16.51 -5.25
N TRP A 265 15.19 15.28 -5.36
CA TRP A 265 15.48 14.66 -6.65
C TRP A 265 14.26 14.47 -7.54
N ARG A 266 13.08 14.21 -6.97
CA ARG A 266 11.84 14.16 -7.74
C ARG A 266 11.51 15.45 -8.49
N LYS A 267 12.00 16.60 -7.97
CA LYS A 267 11.81 17.90 -8.60
C LYS A 267 12.84 18.14 -9.70
N THR A 268 14.07 17.66 -9.47
CA THR A 268 15.24 17.96 -10.30
C THR A 268 15.54 16.87 -11.33
N TYR A 269 15.26 15.62 -10.99
CA TYR A 269 15.62 14.42 -11.78
C TYR A 269 14.38 13.54 -12.01
N PRO A 270 13.49 13.89 -12.95
CA PRO A 270 12.32 13.07 -13.25
C PRO A 270 12.73 11.64 -13.65
N GLY A 271 12.11 10.62 -13.01
CA GLY A 271 12.40 9.21 -13.27
C GLY A 271 13.49 8.60 -12.38
N VAL A 272 14.13 9.38 -11.51
CA VAL A 272 15.21 8.88 -10.61
C VAL A 272 14.75 7.73 -9.71
N GLU A 273 13.44 7.65 -9.42
CA GLU A 273 12.85 6.55 -8.65
C GLU A 273 12.99 5.18 -9.32
N THR A 274 13.34 5.13 -10.60
CA THR A 274 13.55 3.88 -11.35
C THR A 274 14.98 3.34 -11.24
N LEU A 275 15.89 4.08 -10.62
CA LEU A 275 17.29 3.71 -10.50
C LEU A 275 17.46 2.42 -9.67
N ASN A 276 18.26 1.50 -10.20
CA ASN A 276 18.70 0.27 -9.53
C ASN A 276 20.19 0.34 -9.23
N VAL A 277 20.53 0.26 -7.95
CA VAL A 277 21.91 0.21 -7.46
C VAL A 277 22.22 -1.17 -6.90
N ALA A 278 23.39 -1.74 -7.17
CA ALA A 278 23.83 -3.00 -6.58
C ALA A 278 25.05 -2.81 -5.69
N VAL A 279 25.01 -3.35 -4.47
CA VAL A 279 26.14 -3.39 -3.54
C VAL A 279 26.38 -4.82 -3.10
N MET A 280 27.43 -5.44 -3.67
CA MET A 280 27.74 -6.86 -3.47
C MET A 280 29.00 -7.04 -2.64
N GLY A 281 29.00 -8.04 -1.75
CA GLY A 281 30.04 -8.27 -0.76
C GLY A 281 31.17 -9.22 -1.19
N CYS A 282 31.16 -9.78 -2.42
CA CYS A 282 32.23 -10.61 -2.93
C CYS A 282 32.22 -10.69 -4.46
N ILE A 283 33.33 -11.13 -5.06
CA ILE A 283 33.45 -11.23 -6.53
C ILE A 283 32.80 -12.48 -7.14
N VAL A 284 32.21 -13.38 -6.36
CA VAL A 284 31.64 -14.62 -6.90
C VAL A 284 30.34 -14.37 -7.63
N ASN A 285 29.32 -13.80 -6.95
CA ASN A 285 28.06 -13.41 -7.57
C ASN A 285 27.99 -11.92 -7.89
N GLY A 286 28.84 -11.13 -7.21
CA GLY A 286 28.83 -9.68 -7.29
C GLY A 286 28.88 -9.10 -8.70
N PRO A 287 29.83 -9.52 -9.55
CA PRO A 287 29.92 -9.02 -10.93
C PRO A 287 28.67 -9.34 -11.77
N GLY A 288 28.04 -10.51 -11.56
CA GLY A 288 26.79 -10.89 -12.22
C GLY A 288 25.64 -9.96 -11.83
N GLU A 289 25.37 -9.84 -10.54
CA GLU A 289 24.31 -8.99 -10.00
C GLU A 289 24.54 -7.50 -10.32
N SER A 290 25.79 -7.04 -10.20
CA SER A 290 26.14 -5.64 -10.50
C SER A 290 25.94 -5.27 -11.98
N LYS A 291 25.99 -6.23 -12.91
CA LYS A 291 25.69 -6.01 -14.33
C LYS A 291 24.20 -5.85 -14.62
N HIS A 292 23.33 -6.39 -13.77
CA HIS A 292 21.89 -6.25 -13.92
C HIS A 292 21.33 -4.95 -13.33
N ALA A 293 22.14 -4.24 -12.53
CA ALA A 293 21.81 -2.92 -12.02
C ALA A 293 22.26 -1.81 -13.00
N ASP A 294 21.66 -0.63 -12.85
CA ASP A 294 22.10 0.56 -13.60
C ASP A 294 23.52 0.96 -13.20
N ILE A 295 23.84 0.91 -11.91
CA ILE A 295 25.17 1.06 -11.36
C ILE A 295 25.38 0.05 -10.22
N GLY A 296 26.48 -0.67 -10.22
CA GLY A 296 26.76 -1.67 -9.20
C GLY A 296 28.23 -1.79 -8.86
N ILE A 297 28.50 -2.17 -7.61
CA ILE A 297 29.85 -2.43 -7.09
C ILE A 297 29.93 -3.83 -6.50
N SER A 298 31.05 -4.51 -6.74
CA SER A 298 31.38 -5.78 -6.10
C SER A 298 32.57 -5.57 -5.18
N LEU A 299 32.33 -5.50 -3.87
CA LEU A 299 33.39 -5.38 -2.87
C LEU A 299 34.16 -6.69 -2.75
N PRO A 300 35.45 -6.65 -2.34
CA PRO A 300 36.21 -7.86 -2.11
C PRO A 300 35.70 -8.62 -0.89
N GLY A 301 35.57 -9.93 -1.03
CA GLY A 301 35.31 -10.83 0.08
C GLY A 301 36.52 -11.09 0.94
N THR A 302 36.39 -11.95 1.96
CA THR A 302 37.46 -12.34 2.86
C THR A 302 38.58 -13.04 2.09
N GLY A 303 39.81 -12.53 2.22
CA GLY A 303 40.99 -13.07 1.54
C GLY A 303 41.10 -12.70 0.05
N GLU A 304 40.18 -11.91 -0.48
CA GLU A 304 40.27 -11.40 -1.85
C GLU A 304 41.15 -10.14 -1.92
N THR A 305 41.70 -9.87 -3.10
CA THR A 305 42.47 -8.62 -3.34
C THR A 305 41.57 -7.41 -3.10
N PRO A 306 42.02 -6.35 -2.39
CA PRO A 306 41.23 -5.18 -2.10
C PRO A 306 40.96 -4.33 -3.35
N ALA A 307 40.11 -4.84 -4.23
CA ALA A 307 39.74 -4.26 -5.52
C ALA A 307 38.26 -4.46 -5.73
N ALA A 308 37.55 -3.38 -5.96
CA ALA A 308 36.07 -3.36 -6.12
C ALA A 308 35.72 -2.95 -7.57
N PRO A 309 35.42 -3.89 -8.46
CA PRO A 309 34.95 -3.57 -9.79
C PRO A 309 33.59 -2.89 -9.73
N VAL A 310 33.44 -1.80 -10.47
CA VAL A 310 32.21 -1.04 -10.67
C VAL A 310 31.69 -1.32 -12.07
N PHE A 311 30.41 -1.56 -12.15
CA PHE A 311 29.66 -1.77 -13.39
C PHE A 311 28.65 -0.63 -13.58
N ILE A 312 28.55 -0.13 -14.78
CA ILE A 312 27.60 0.92 -15.19
C ILE A 312 26.96 0.46 -16.50
N ASP A 313 25.63 0.48 -16.54
CA ASP A 313 24.83 0.07 -17.70
C ASP A 313 25.25 -1.32 -18.25
N GLY A 314 25.49 -2.26 -17.35
CA GLY A 314 25.87 -3.64 -17.66
C GLY A 314 27.35 -3.85 -18.02
N GLN A 315 28.15 -2.79 -18.12
CA GLN A 315 29.57 -2.88 -18.50
C GLN A 315 30.46 -2.57 -17.31
N LYS A 316 31.62 -3.26 -17.24
CA LYS A 316 32.65 -2.92 -16.27
C LYS A 316 33.28 -1.56 -16.63
N ALA A 317 33.01 -0.56 -15.80
CA ALA A 317 33.47 0.81 -16.01
C ALA A 317 34.87 1.03 -15.44
N MET A 318 35.09 0.59 -14.20
CA MET A 318 36.38 0.80 -13.49
C MET A 318 36.56 -0.18 -12.35
N THR A 319 37.68 -0.06 -11.63
CA THR A 319 37.92 -0.81 -10.40
C THR A 319 38.47 0.15 -9.35
N LEU A 320 37.71 0.34 -8.28
CA LEU A 320 38.10 1.13 -7.13
C LEU A 320 39.04 0.37 -6.22
N ARG A 321 39.98 1.08 -5.55
CA ARG A 321 41.00 0.50 -4.69
C ARG A 321 41.29 1.40 -3.49
N GLY A 322 41.70 0.82 -2.38
CA GLY A 322 42.14 1.56 -1.19
C GLY A 322 40.99 1.81 -0.19
N PRO A 323 41.20 2.70 0.79
CA PRO A 323 40.31 2.86 1.92
C PRO A 323 39.05 3.72 1.61
N ASN A 324 39.00 4.40 0.48
CA ASN A 324 37.97 5.39 0.18
C ASN A 324 36.87 4.89 -0.79
N ILE A 325 36.85 3.58 -1.07
CA ILE A 325 35.92 2.94 -2.03
C ILE A 325 34.45 3.36 -1.81
N ALA A 326 34.01 3.41 -0.55
CA ALA A 326 32.63 3.76 -0.23
C ALA A 326 32.25 5.18 -0.69
N ASN A 327 33.08 6.17 -0.41
CA ASN A 327 32.87 7.56 -0.81
C ASN A 327 32.95 7.76 -2.32
N GLU A 328 33.96 7.10 -2.94
CA GLU A 328 34.10 7.14 -4.39
C GLU A 328 32.92 6.53 -5.10
N PHE A 329 32.36 5.42 -4.59
CA PHE A 329 31.17 4.82 -5.16
C PHE A 329 29.92 5.70 -4.96
N LYS A 330 29.76 6.35 -3.80
CA LYS A 330 28.67 7.32 -3.58
C LYS A 330 28.73 8.47 -4.60
N GLN A 331 29.93 8.98 -4.87
CA GLN A 331 30.12 10.03 -5.87
C GLN A 331 29.75 9.53 -7.28
N LEU A 332 30.15 8.32 -7.64
CA LEU A 332 29.79 7.71 -8.93
C LEU A 332 28.29 7.54 -9.09
N VAL A 333 27.57 7.20 -8.01
CA VAL A 333 26.10 7.14 -8.04
C VAL A 333 25.50 8.53 -8.27
N ALA A 334 26.00 9.56 -7.60
CA ALA A 334 25.53 10.93 -7.80
C ALA A 334 25.80 11.41 -9.24
N ASP A 335 27.01 11.20 -9.76
CA ASP A 335 27.39 11.56 -11.15
C ASP A 335 26.54 10.79 -12.18
N TYR A 336 26.22 9.53 -11.89
CA TYR A 336 25.33 8.73 -12.73
C TYR A 336 23.91 9.29 -12.77
N ILE A 337 23.38 9.70 -11.62
CA ILE A 337 22.02 10.31 -11.52
C ILE A 337 22.00 11.60 -12.33
N GLU A 338 22.95 12.47 -12.15
CA GLU A 338 23.05 13.74 -12.89
C GLU A 338 23.12 13.52 -14.41
N ARG A 339 23.99 12.57 -14.82
CA ARG A 339 24.14 12.24 -16.24
C ARG A 339 22.90 11.63 -16.87
N ARG A 340 22.20 10.72 -16.17
CA ARG A 340 21.07 9.98 -16.74
C ARG A 340 19.74 10.73 -16.65
N PHE A 341 19.51 11.41 -15.54
CA PHE A 341 18.22 12.03 -15.25
C PHE A 341 18.28 13.57 -15.29
N GLY A 342 19.46 14.17 -15.31
CA GLY A 342 19.64 15.63 -15.36
C GLY A 342 19.49 16.26 -16.74
N GLN A 343 19.33 15.47 -17.81
CA GLN A 343 19.28 15.98 -19.20
C GLN A 343 17.84 16.21 -19.73
N VAL A 344 16.84 16.18 -18.86
CA VAL A 344 15.44 16.47 -19.23
C VAL A 344 15.12 17.90 -18.80
N ALA A 345 15.58 18.86 -19.55
CA ALA A 345 15.17 20.27 -19.47
C ALA A 345 14.60 20.71 -20.82
#